data_b05e81945a5e4bf64da5cc36d030a82c
#
_entry.id   b05e81945a5e4bf64da5cc36d030a82c
#
_cell.length_a   1.000
_cell.length_b   1.000
_cell.length_c   1.000
_cell.angle_alpha   90.00
_cell.angle_beta   90.00
_cell.angle_gamma   90.00
#
_symmetry.space_group_name_H-M   'P 1'
#
loop_
_entity.id
_entity.type
_entity.pdbx_description
1 polymer ?
#
loop_
_entity_poly.entity_id
_entity_poly.type
_entity_poly.pdbx_seq_one_letter_code
_entity_poly.pdbx_strand_id
1 'polypeptide(L)'
;ISTFEVRADGKLLQKGKVERKPQPLQTFARYVDTRIGTAHSRWMIAPGPWMPFGMVKLSPDNQNAGWQAGYQPTFESVGCFSHIHEWTMGGLGMMPTNGPLQTIVGDETDPDSGYRSRIDKLTEEAPLGYYKVDLTDYGIRAELTATTHCGFQRYTFPSDKDSARVL
;
A
#
# COMPACT_ATOMS: atom_id res chain seq x y z
N ILE A 1 20.52 -18.58 -15.68
CA ILE A 1 20.35 -17.78 -16.92
C ILE A 1 19.14 -18.33 -17.65
N SER A 2 18.14 -17.47 -17.92
CA SER A 2 16.98 -17.80 -18.72
C SER A 2 17.03 -17.01 -20.03
N THR A 3 16.69 -17.66 -21.13
CA THR A 3 16.51 -16.96 -22.41
C THR A 3 15.04 -16.75 -22.69
N PHE A 4 14.68 -15.62 -23.30
CA PHE A 4 13.32 -15.36 -23.73
C PHE A 4 13.29 -14.95 -25.21
N GLU A 5 12.17 -15.24 -25.85
CA GLU A 5 11.84 -14.77 -27.19
C GLU A 5 10.41 -14.19 -27.16
N VAL A 6 10.26 -13.01 -27.72
CA VAL A 6 8.94 -12.40 -27.94
C VAL A 6 8.62 -12.54 -29.42
N ARG A 7 7.49 -13.14 -29.73
CA ARG A 7 7.02 -13.35 -31.11
C ARG A 7 5.60 -12.80 -31.27
N ALA A 8 5.35 -12.19 -32.41
CA ALA A 8 3.99 -11.85 -32.85
C ALA A 8 3.81 -12.33 -34.31
N ASP A 9 2.70 -12.98 -34.58
CA ASP A 9 2.36 -13.57 -35.89
C ASP A 9 3.51 -14.45 -36.48
N GLY A 10 4.14 -15.24 -35.61
CA GLY A 10 5.27 -16.09 -35.96
C GLY A 10 6.61 -15.37 -36.16
N LYS A 11 6.63 -14.05 -36.22
CA LYS A 11 7.84 -13.23 -36.40
C LYS A 11 8.51 -12.97 -35.05
N LEU A 12 9.81 -13.19 -34.97
CA LEU A 12 10.61 -12.83 -33.80
C LEU A 12 10.72 -11.31 -33.68
N LEU A 13 10.23 -10.73 -32.59
CA LEU A 13 10.32 -9.30 -32.30
C LEU A 13 11.53 -8.98 -31.42
N GLN A 14 11.76 -9.81 -30.39
CA GLN A 14 12.84 -9.58 -29.44
C GLN A 14 13.37 -10.93 -28.92
N LYS A 15 14.66 -10.98 -28.66
CA LYS A 15 15.34 -12.09 -28.01
C LYS A 15 16.30 -11.54 -26.97
N GLY A 16 16.37 -12.19 -25.80
CA GLY A 16 17.29 -11.75 -24.75
C GLY A 16 17.63 -12.85 -23.77
N LYS A 17 18.54 -12.50 -22.88
CA LYS A 17 18.93 -13.33 -21.72
C LYS A 17 18.64 -12.55 -20.45
N VAL A 18 18.09 -13.24 -19.46
CA VAL A 18 17.93 -12.71 -18.10
C VAL A 18 18.85 -13.53 -17.20
N GLU A 19 19.81 -12.87 -16.60
CA GLU A 19 20.68 -13.45 -15.58
C GLU A 19 20.23 -12.96 -14.22
N ARG A 20 19.68 -13.85 -13.42
CA ARG A 20 19.40 -13.58 -12.02
C ARG A 20 20.59 -14.02 -11.18
N LYS A 21 21.27 -13.09 -10.59
CA LYS A 21 22.28 -13.39 -9.57
C LYS A 21 21.56 -13.85 -8.30
N PRO A 22 21.99 -14.95 -7.66
CA PRO A 22 21.47 -15.32 -6.35
C PRO A 22 21.71 -14.15 -5.39
N GLN A 23 20.66 -13.64 -4.78
CA GLN A 23 20.82 -12.69 -3.67
C GLN A 23 20.99 -13.50 -2.39
N PRO A 24 22.06 -13.27 -1.62
CA PRO A 24 22.22 -13.93 -0.34
C PRO A 24 21.07 -13.49 0.58
N LEU A 25 20.29 -14.46 1.04
CA LEU A 25 19.23 -14.21 2.02
C LEU A 25 19.89 -14.01 3.38
N GLN A 26 19.78 -12.80 3.89
CA GLN A 26 20.33 -12.46 5.20
C GLN A 26 19.49 -13.00 6.35
N THR A 27 18.18 -13.15 6.15
CA THR A 27 17.22 -13.67 7.16
C THR A 27 16.06 -14.39 6.51
N PHE A 28 15.39 -15.30 7.24
CA PHE A 28 14.16 -15.96 6.79
C PHE A 28 12.99 -14.99 6.55
N ALA A 29 13.02 -13.81 7.16
CA ALA A 29 12.03 -12.76 6.95
C ALA A 29 11.87 -12.36 5.47
N ARG A 30 12.89 -12.50 4.65
CA ARG A 30 12.84 -12.21 3.21
C ARG A 30 11.95 -13.15 2.39
N TYR A 31 11.59 -14.30 2.94
CA TYR A 31 10.68 -15.24 2.27
C TYR A 31 9.21 -14.94 2.56
N VAL A 32 8.93 -14.02 3.48
CA VAL A 32 7.58 -13.66 3.85
C VAL A 32 7.08 -12.52 2.97
N ASP A 33 5.98 -12.77 2.25
CA ASP A 33 5.21 -11.72 1.56
C ASP A 33 3.92 -11.48 2.37
N THR A 34 3.82 -10.31 2.98
CA THR A 34 2.66 -9.94 3.82
C THR A 34 1.38 -9.70 3.00
N ARG A 35 1.45 -9.70 1.67
CA ARG A 35 0.29 -9.58 0.77
C ARG A 35 -0.41 -10.91 0.50
N ILE A 36 0.20 -12.04 0.87
CA ILE A 36 -0.42 -13.36 0.69
C ILE A 36 -1.71 -13.44 1.51
N GLY A 37 -2.83 -13.78 0.86
CA GLY A 37 -4.15 -13.91 1.48
C GLY A 37 -5.00 -12.64 1.48
N THR A 38 -4.46 -11.47 1.16
CA THR A 38 -5.20 -10.20 1.21
C THR A 38 -6.40 -10.14 0.26
N ALA A 39 -6.36 -10.86 -0.87
CA ALA A 39 -7.44 -10.86 -1.87
C ALA A 39 -8.76 -11.47 -1.36
N HIS A 40 -8.71 -12.35 -0.36
CA HIS A 40 -9.90 -13.02 0.17
C HIS A 40 -10.35 -12.51 1.55
N SER A 41 -9.43 -11.95 2.30
CA SER A 41 -9.67 -11.58 3.70
C SER A 41 -9.24 -10.12 3.97
N ARG A 42 -9.59 -9.23 3.04
CA ARG A 42 -9.20 -7.83 3.03
C ARG A 42 -9.54 -7.05 4.29
N TRP A 43 -10.57 -7.45 5.02
CA TRP A 43 -10.96 -6.83 6.28
C TRP A 43 -10.17 -7.35 7.50
N MET A 44 -9.43 -8.44 7.35
CA MET A 44 -8.65 -9.04 8.45
C MET A 44 -7.17 -9.20 8.12
N ILE A 45 -6.85 -9.41 6.83
CA ILE A 45 -5.49 -9.61 6.34
C ILE A 45 -5.13 -8.45 5.43
N ALA A 46 -4.16 -7.67 5.84
CA ALA A 46 -3.68 -6.51 5.10
C ALA A 46 -2.16 -6.42 5.18
N PRO A 47 -1.49 -5.86 4.15
CA PRO A 47 -0.04 -5.72 4.14
C PRO A 47 0.36 -4.57 5.06
N GLY A 48 0.91 -4.88 6.22
CA GLY A 48 1.29 -3.83 7.15
C GLY A 48 2.25 -4.33 8.22
N PRO A 49 2.82 -3.41 8.99
CA PRO A 49 3.77 -3.72 10.05
C PRO A 49 3.07 -4.24 11.30
N TRP A 50 2.48 -5.41 11.22
CA TRP A 50 1.79 -6.02 12.35
C TRP A 50 2.77 -6.82 13.21
N MET A 51 2.78 -6.54 14.49
CA MET A 51 3.57 -7.30 15.45
C MET A 51 2.78 -8.49 15.96
N PRO A 52 3.42 -9.65 16.18
CA PRO A 52 2.77 -10.77 16.85
C PRO A 52 2.18 -10.32 18.20
N PHE A 53 0.90 -10.64 18.44
CA PHE A 53 0.14 -10.20 19.62
C PHE A 53 0.09 -8.68 19.82
N GLY A 54 0.32 -7.92 18.75
CA GLY A 54 0.23 -6.46 18.76
C GLY A 54 -1.21 -5.98 18.84
N MET A 55 -1.40 -4.81 19.46
CA MET A 55 -2.69 -4.11 19.51
C MET A 55 -2.95 -3.27 18.27
N VAL A 56 -1.93 -3.03 17.46
CA VAL A 56 -2.00 -2.19 16.26
C VAL A 56 -1.83 -3.06 15.02
N LYS A 57 -2.76 -2.93 14.08
CA LYS A 57 -2.75 -3.54 12.75
C LYS A 57 -2.77 -2.46 11.69
N LEU A 58 -1.68 -1.71 11.60
CA LEU A 58 -1.56 -0.56 10.71
C LEU A 58 -1.45 -1.02 9.25
N SER A 59 -2.29 -0.46 8.37
CA SER A 59 -2.31 -0.79 6.94
C SER A 59 -3.05 0.26 6.12
N PRO A 60 -2.87 0.33 4.80
CA PRO A 60 -3.72 1.14 3.94
C PRO A 60 -5.13 0.57 3.81
N ASP A 61 -6.11 1.48 3.71
CA ASP A 61 -7.49 1.19 3.36
C ASP A 61 -7.80 1.64 1.94
N ASN A 62 -7.87 0.69 1.03
CA ASN A 62 -8.30 0.93 -0.35
C ASN A 62 -9.82 1.04 -0.43
N GLN A 63 -10.53 0.23 0.35
CA GLN A 63 -11.98 0.26 0.47
C GLN A 63 -12.37 0.83 1.83
N ASN A 64 -13.15 1.91 1.83
CA ASN A 64 -13.52 2.66 3.03
C ASN A 64 -15.00 2.52 3.39
N ALA A 65 -15.82 1.89 2.55
CA ALA A 65 -17.26 1.76 2.74
C ALA A 65 -17.66 0.40 3.33
N GLY A 66 -18.57 0.46 4.29
CA GLY A 66 -19.24 -0.71 4.85
C GLY A 66 -18.32 -1.63 5.65
N TRP A 67 -18.82 -2.83 5.92
CA TRP A 67 -18.12 -3.87 6.69
C TRP A 67 -16.95 -4.53 5.92
N GLN A 68 -16.81 -4.21 4.64
CA GLN A 68 -15.74 -4.70 3.79
C GLN A 68 -14.55 -3.73 3.69
N ALA A 69 -14.53 -2.69 4.51
CA ALA A 69 -13.45 -1.72 4.54
C ALA A 69 -12.09 -2.38 4.82
N GLY A 70 -11.03 -1.82 4.25
CA GLY A 70 -9.67 -2.30 4.41
C GLY A 70 -8.89 -2.44 3.11
N TYR A 71 -7.81 -3.21 3.15
CA TYR A 71 -6.94 -3.39 1.99
C TYR A 71 -7.59 -4.28 0.93
N GLN A 72 -7.58 -3.81 -0.30
CA GLN A 72 -7.99 -4.56 -1.49
C GLN A 72 -6.90 -4.42 -2.57
N PRO A 73 -6.21 -5.52 -2.93
CA PRO A 73 -5.05 -5.45 -3.83
C PRO A 73 -5.38 -5.02 -5.25
N THR A 74 -6.65 -5.12 -5.66
CA THR A 74 -7.09 -4.73 -7.02
C THR A 74 -7.41 -3.25 -7.14
N PHE A 75 -7.53 -2.51 -6.05
CA PHE A 75 -7.78 -1.08 -6.08
C PHE A 75 -6.48 -0.29 -6.14
N GLU A 76 -6.48 0.75 -6.94
CA GLU A 76 -5.32 1.60 -7.22
C GLU A 76 -5.39 2.94 -6.50
N SER A 77 -6.22 3.03 -5.46
CA SER A 77 -6.33 4.22 -4.61
C SER A 77 -6.44 3.86 -3.14
N VAL A 78 -6.09 4.80 -2.26
CA VAL A 78 -6.15 4.70 -0.81
C VAL A 78 -6.93 5.87 -0.24
N GLY A 79 -7.86 5.59 0.67
CA GLY A 79 -8.64 6.61 1.36
C GLY A 79 -8.08 6.99 2.73
N CYS A 80 -7.38 6.08 3.39
CA CYS A 80 -6.64 6.36 4.62
C CYS A 80 -5.67 5.22 4.97
N PHE A 81 -4.89 5.43 6.03
CA PHE A 81 -4.09 4.42 6.71
C PHE A 81 -4.65 4.25 8.13
N SER A 82 -5.27 3.10 8.42
CA SER A 82 -5.90 2.89 9.71
C SER A 82 -5.12 1.93 10.62
N HIS A 83 -5.40 2.00 11.92
CA HIS A 83 -4.65 1.30 12.96
C HIS A 83 -5.25 -0.04 13.37
N ILE A 84 -6.47 -0.34 12.95
CA ILE A 84 -7.18 -1.57 13.30
C ILE A 84 -7.78 -2.18 12.06
N HIS A 85 -7.42 -3.42 11.78
CA HIS A 85 -7.99 -4.23 10.69
C HIS A 85 -8.57 -5.50 11.31
N GLU A 86 -9.85 -5.42 11.62
CA GLU A 86 -10.64 -6.50 12.19
C GLU A 86 -11.95 -6.64 11.41
N TRP A 87 -12.63 -7.75 11.57
CA TRP A 87 -13.82 -8.12 10.82
C TRP A 87 -14.86 -7.00 10.67
N THR A 88 -15.17 -6.32 11.75
CA THR A 88 -16.24 -5.31 11.76
C THR A 88 -15.77 -3.96 12.28
N MET A 89 -14.48 -3.77 12.44
CA MET A 89 -13.92 -2.60 13.08
C MET A 89 -12.77 -2.02 12.26
N GLY A 90 -12.94 -0.77 11.84
CA GLY A 90 -11.84 0.10 11.42
C GLY A 90 -11.33 0.87 12.63
N GLY A 91 -10.07 1.20 12.64
CA GLY A 91 -9.48 2.07 13.66
C GLY A 91 -9.38 3.51 13.21
N LEU A 92 -8.63 4.31 13.96
CA LEU A 92 -8.29 5.67 13.58
C LEU A 92 -7.60 5.67 12.22
N GLY A 93 -8.26 6.22 11.22
CA GLY A 93 -7.70 6.42 9.88
C GLY A 93 -7.04 7.78 9.79
N MET A 94 -5.91 7.84 9.11
CA MET A 94 -5.16 9.07 8.84
C MET A 94 -4.84 9.14 7.36
N MET A 95 -5.03 10.32 6.74
CA MET A 95 -4.72 10.55 5.33
C MET A 95 -3.89 11.81 5.15
N PRO A 96 -2.65 11.71 4.66
CA PRO A 96 -1.85 12.88 4.33
C PRO A 96 -2.34 13.47 3.00
N THR A 97 -2.54 14.77 2.98
CA THR A 97 -3.00 15.52 1.80
C THR A 97 -2.29 16.86 1.68
N ASN A 98 -2.33 17.44 0.49
CA ASN A 98 -1.95 18.83 0.23
C ASN A 98 -2.97 19.49 -0.73
N GLY A 99 -2.79 20.75 -1.04
CA GLY A 99 -3.72 21.48 -1.91
C GLY A 99 -5.05 21.86 -1.25
N PRO A 100 -6.17 21.98 -1.97
CA PRO A 100 -7.47 22.34 -1.41
C PRO A 100 -7.96 21.34 -0.35
N LEU A 101 -8.56 21.84 0.73
CA LEU A 101 -9.14 20.97 1.75
C LEU A 101 -10.38 20.28 1.22
N GLN A 102 -10.39 18.95 1.33
CA GLN A 102 -11.56 18.12 1.11
C GLN A 102 -11.89 17.35 2.40
N THR A 103 -13.16 17.09 2.65
CA THR A 103 -13.65 16.44 3.88
C THR A 103 -14.35 15.11 3.62
N ILE A 104 -14.50 14.73 2.35
CA ILE A 104 -15.14 13.49 1.93
C ILE A 104 -14.05 12.56 1.43
N VAL A 105 -14.08 11.28 1.82
CA VAL A 105 -13.09 10.28 1.38
C VAL A 105 -13.10 10.10 -0.14
N GLY A 106 -14.29 10.12 -0.74
CA GLY A 106 -14.49 9.79 -2.14
C GLY A 106 -14.73 8.28 -2.37
N ASP A 107 -15.13 7.94 -3.58
CA ASP A 107 -15.44 6.58 -3.99
C ASP A 107 -14.18 5.85 -4.47
N GLU A 108 -14.09 4.55 -4.21
CA GLU A 108 -12.96 3.72 -4.63
C GLU A 108 -12.82 3.63 -6.14
N THR A 109 -13.94 3.74 -6.86
CA THR A 109 -13.99 3.68 -8.32
C THR A 109 -13.93 5.07 -8.97
N ASP A 110 -14.07 6.13 -8.17
CA ASP A 110 -13.93 7.53 -8.58
C ASP A 110 -13.04 8.30 -7.59
N PRO A 111 -11.72 8.16 -7.67
CA PRO A 111 -10.80 8.81 -6.75
C PRO A 111 -10.87 10.35 -6.74
N ASP A 112 -11.39 10.96 -7.79
CA ASP A 112 -11.51 12.42 -7.89
C ASP A 112 -12.72 12.97 -7.09
N SER A 113 -13.59 12.10 -6.57
CA SER A 113 -14.77 12.48 -5.81
C SER A 113 -14.49 12.90 -4.35
N GLY A 114 -13.24 12.82 -3.88
CA GLY A 114 -12.88 13.18 -2.51
C GLY A 114 -11.38 13.35 -2.28
N TYR A 115 -10.93 13.19 -1.01
CA TYR A 115 -9.54 13.36 -0.64
C TYR A 115 -8.70 12.09 -0.79
N ARG A 116 -9.26 10.97 -1.23
CA ARG A 116 -8.46 9.77 -1.48
C ARG A 116 -7.41 10.02 -2.56
N SER A 117 -6.37 9.23 -2.59
CA SER A 117 -5.31 9.34 -3.59
C SER A 117 -5.12 8.04 -4.36
N ARG A 118 -4.88 8.16 -5.65
CA ARG A 118 -4.28 7.08 -6.42
C ARG A 118 -2.90 6.75 -5.85
N ILE A 119 -2.50 5.52 -6.04
CA ILE A 119 -1.19 5.02 -5.60
C ILE A 119 -0.42 4.43 -6.77
N ASP A 120 0.91 4.56 -6.71
CA ASP A 120 1.76 3.83 -7.63
C ASP A 120 2.08 2.45 -7.05
N LYS A 121 1.39 1.43 -7.56
CA LYS A 121 1.59 0.03 -7.17
C LYS A 121 3.02 -0.48 -7.36
N LEU A 122 3.81 0.13 -8.24
CA LEU A 122 5.22 -0.23 -8.42
C LEU A 122 6.09 0.24 -7.24
N THR A 123 5.63 1.22 -6.48
CA THR A 123 6.31 1.72 -5.28
C THR A 123 5.85 1.01 -4.00
N GLU A 124 4.80 0.18 -4.09
CA GLU A 124 4.26 -0.54 -2.93
C GLU A 124 5.23 -1.61 -2.44
N GLU A 125 5.75 -1.42 -1.25
CA GLU A 125 6.62 -2.36 -0.55
C GLU A 125 5.99 -2.77 0.77
N ALA A 126 5.95 -4.07 1.03
CA ALA A 126 5.34 -4.63 2.24
C ALA A 126 6.19 -5.78 2.84
N PRO A 127 7.46 -5.53 3.19
CA PRO A 127 8.24 -6.50 3.95
C PRO A 127 7.72 -6.61 5.40
N LEU A 128 8.18 -7.62 6.14
CA LEU A 128 7.84 -7.74 7.55
C LEU A 128 8.22 -6.48 8.34
N GLY A 129 7.26 -5.95 9.10
CA GLY A 129 7.46 -4.80 9.98
C GLY A 129 7.48 -3.43 9.30
N TYR A 130 7.21 -3.37 8.00
CA TYR A 130 7.22 -2.13 7.26
C TYR A 130 6.26 -2.16 6.08
N TYR A 131 5.68 -1.00 5.76
CA TYR A 131 4.91 -0.76 4.54
C TYR A 131 5.27 0.59 3.95
N LYS A 132 5.27 0.69 2.63
CA LYS A 132 5.51 1.96 1.91
C LYS A 132 4.71 1.98 0.61
N VAL A 133 4.22 3.18 0.26
CA VAL A 133 3.59 3.46 -1.05
C VAL A 133 3.67 4.95 -1.37
N ASP A 134 3.71 5.31 -2.64
CA ASP A 134 3.64 6.69 -3.11
C ASP A 134 2.20 7.04 -3.53
N LEU A 135 1.66 8.12 -2.93
CA LEU A 135 0.36 8.73 -3.22
C LEU A 135 0.54 9.70 -4.37
N THR A 136 0.09 9.31 -5.57
CA THR A 136 0.43 10.02 -6.81
C THR A 136 -0.28 11.36 -6.96
N ASP A 137 -1.53 11.49 -6.47
CA ASP A 137 -2.29 12.72 -6.61
C ASP A 137 -1.72 13.86 -5.75
N TYR A 138 -1.02 13.51 -4.68
CA TYR A 138 -0.40 14.47 -3.75
C TYR A 138 1.13 14.54 -3.84
N GLY A 139 1.76 13.58 -4.52
CA GLY A 139 3.22 13.44 -4.55
C GLY A 139 3.81 13.11 -3.16
N ILE A 140 3.05 12.43 -2.32
CA ILE A 140 3.41 12.13 -0.93
C ILE A 140 3.85 10.68 -0.82
N ARG A 141 4.98 10.42 -0.16
CA ARG A 141 5.36 9.07 0.26
C ARG A 141 4.83 8.78 1.64
N ALA A 142 4.06 7.69 1.76
CA ALA A 142 3.59 7.16 3.03
C ALA A 142 4.41 5.94 3.43
N GLU A 143 4.89 5.93 4.67
CA GLU A 143 5.67 4.84 5.27
C GLU A 143 5.09 4.49 6.64
N LEU A 144 4.93 3.20 6.89
CA LEU A 144 4.30 2.69 8.11
C LEU A 144 5.24 1.71 8.80
N THR A 145 5.31 1.79 10.12
CA THR A 145 5.90 0.76 10.98
C THR A 145 5.14 0.70 12.31
N ALA A 146 5.34 -0.34 13.10
CA ALA A 146 4.63 -0.50 14.36
C ALA A 146 5.50 -1.19 15.42
N THR A 147 5.18 -0.91 16.68
CA THR A 147 5.52 -1.73 17.84
C THR A 147 4.30 -2.52 18.29
N THR A 148 4.40 -3.23 19.42
CA THR A 148 3.27 -3.97 19.99
C THR A 148 2.05 -3.07 20.28
N HIS A 149 2.27 -1.82 20.67
CA HIS A 149 1.20 -0.92 21.14
C HIS A 149 1.03 0.34 20.29
N CYS A 150 1.98 0.68 19.43
CA CYS A 150 1.98 1.95 18.70
C CYS A 150 2.17 1.74 17.21
N GLY A 151 1.35 2.41 16.40
CA GLY A 151 1.58 2.58 14.97
C GLY A 151 2.36 3.87 14.73
N PHE A 152 3.34 3.82 13.83
CA PHE A 152 4.10 4.97 13.37
C PHE A 152 3.86 5.18 11.89
N GLN A 153 3.51 6.42 11.55
CA GLN A 153 3.29 6.82 10.18
C GLN A 153 4.22 7.99 9.85
N ARG A 154 4.97 7.85 8.77
CA ARG A 154 5.83 8.92 8.26
C ARG A 154 5.35 9.31 6.88
N TYR A 155 5.10 10.60 6.70
CA TYR A 155 4.68 11.18 5.44
C TYR A 155 5.73 12.15 4.93
N THR A 156 6.24 11.90 3.74
CA THR A 156 7.19 12.81 3.08
C THR A 156 6.42 13.60 2.04
N PHE A 157 6.25 14.89 2.30
CA PHE A 157 5.57 15.82 1.40
C PHE A 157 6.54 16.40 0.36
N PRO A 158 6.07 16.74 -0.84
CA PRO A 158 6.88 17.48 -1.80
C PRO A 158 7.21 18.89 -1.28
N SER A 159 8.40 19.36 -1.55
CA SER A 159 8.90 20.65 -1.02
C SER A 159 8.29 21.89 -1.68
N ASP A 160 7.63 21.70 -2.83
CA ASP A 160 7.03 22.75 -3.66
C ASP A 160 5.53 22.94 -3.40
N LYS A 161 4.96 22.21 -2.44
CA LYS A 161 3.54 22.29 -2.09
C LYS A 161 3.33 22.92 -0.73
N ASP A 162 2.48 23.94 -0.73
CA ASP A 162 1.93 24.51 0.51
C ASP A 162 0.78 23.63 1.06
N SER A 163 0.42 23.84 2.31
CA SER A 163 -0.78 23.22 2.91
C SER A 163 -0.66 21.71 3.18
N ALA A 164 0.53 21.23 3.58
CA ALA A 164 0.69 19.87 4.10
C ALA A 164 -0.22 19.66 5.33
N ARG A 165 -1.03 18.61 5.32
CA ARG A 165 -1.96 18.27 6.41
C ARG A 165 -2.16 16.76 6.52
N VAL A 166 -2.69 16.34 7.66
CA VAL A 166 -3.21 15.00 7.90
C VAL A 166 -4.67 15.12 8.32
N LEU A 167 -5.55 14.42 7.62
CA LEU A 167 -6.98 14.29 7.90
C LEU A 167 -7.25 13.07 8.75
#